data_b4ef598302bd8a2ddc7697a733f76aa7
#
_entry.id   b4ef598302bd8a2ddc7697a733f76aa7
#
_cell.length_a   1.000
_cell.length_b   1.000
_cell.length_c   1.000
_cell.angle_alpha   90.00
_cell.angle_beta   90.00
_cell.angle_gamma   90.00
#
_symmetry.space_group_name_H-M   'P 1'
#
loop_
_entity.id
_entity.type
_entity.pdbx_description
1 polymer ?
#
loop_
_entity_poly.entity_id
_entity_poly.type
_entity_poly.pdbx_seq_one_letter_code
_entity_poly.pdbx_strand_id
1 'polypeptide(L)'
;MTNKEQNSKNGHTYRATWKDYSEPTIYLLTMNTEDREPLLGELVEERIVLSAYGKVVSEEIKRIPTYKDASAIQIYRYIVMPNHIHVLLRVHKKLPHPLGYYISWFKLQCMERCSAIDGIPLEDGGNTRLNRTQKRPIFGKEYHDRILMHQGQLAHMARYIQDNPRRVAMKRARPDLFRIRQNIRFGHMSCVAMGNIFLAEYPQREVLQCSRRLTQTEIDAKREECLYQAANGVVY
;
A
#
# COMPACT_ATOMS: atom_id res chain seq x y z
N MET A 1 34.43 9.20 -7.60
CA MET A 1 33.49 8.69 -6.59
C MET A 1 32.09 8.97 -7.05
N THR A 2 31.40 7.94 -7.49
CA THR A 2 30.15 8.04 -8.24
C THR A 2 28.96 8.03 -7.29
N ASN A 3 27.97 8.89 -7.55
CA ASN A 3 26.68 9.08 -6.81
C ASN A 3 25.86 7.80 -6.53
N LYS A 4 26.40 6.63 -6.76
CA LYS A 4 25.74 5.32 -6.53
C LYS A 4 25.85 4.78 -5.12
N GLU A 5 26.83 5.19 -4.35
CA GLU A 5 27.09 4.60 -3.02
C GLU A 5 26.43 5.32 -1.85
N GLN A 6 25.93 6.55 -2.06
CA GLN A 6 25.23 7.30 -1.00
C GLN A 6 23.74 6.96 -0.90
N ASN A 7 23.17 6.22 -1.84
CA ASN A 7 21.73 5.94 -1.91
C ASN A 7 21.26 4.70 -1.13
N SER A 8 22.15 3.91 -0.54
CA SER A 8 21.77 2.66 0.14
C SER A 8 21.50 2.80 1.65
N LYS A 9 21.72 3.98 2.24
CA LYS A 9 21.57 4.19 3.69
C LYS A 9 20.35 5.03 4.11
N ASN A 10 19.68 5.67 3.17
CA ASN A 10 18.43 6.37 3.46
C ASN A 10 17.30 5.56 2.86
N GLY A 11 16.37 5.05 3.66
CA GLY A 11 15.24 4.21 3.27
C GLY A 11 14.46 4.80 2.08
N HIS A 12 14.94 4.55 0.87
CA HIS A 12 14.33 5.06 -0.34
C HIS A 12 13.07 4.26 -0.63
N THR A 13 11.96 4.93 -0.56
CA THR A 13 10.74 4.51 -1.23
C THR A 13 11.04 4.31 -2.69
N TYR A 14 10.98 3.06 -3.15
CA TYR A 14 11.10 2.72 -4.57
C TYR A 14 9.83 3.18 -5.32
N ARG A 15 9.66 4.51 -5.41
CA ARG A 15 8.57 5.10 -6.20
C ARG A 15 8.95 5.07 -7.67
N ALA A 16 7.96 4.82 -8.52
CA ALA A 16 8.15 4.88 -9.96
C ALA A 16 8.52 6.33 -10.37
N THR A 17 9.76 6.55 -10.79
CA THR A 17 10.28 7.87 -11.15
C THR A 17 9.63 8.45 -12.40
N TRP A 18 9.01 7.58 -13.20
CA TRP A 18 8.31 7.95 -14.44
C TRP A 18 6.86 8.39 -14.20
N LYS A 19 6.29 8.15 -12.99
CA LYS A 19 4.88 8.39 -12.68
C LYS A 19 4.67 9.71 -11.96
N ASP A 20 3.77 10.53 -12.48
CA ASP A 20 3.17 11.62 -11.74
C ASP A 20 2.04 11.06 -10.85
N TYR A 21 2.24 11.07 -9.54
CA TYR A 21 1.30 10.53 -8.57
C TYR A 21 0.06 11.42 -8.34
N SER A 22 -0.09 12.51 -9.07
CA SER A 22 -1.33 13.29 -9.14
C SER A 22 -2.26 12.82 -10.25
N GLU A 23 -1.76 12.08 -11.23
CA GLU A 23 -2.53 11.64 -12.40
C GLU A 23 -3.43 10.43 -12.11
N PRO A 24 -4.51 10.27 -12.91
CA PRO A 24 -5.40 9.10 -12.83
C PRO A 24 -4.64 7.78 -12.88
N THR A 25 -4.90 6.90 -11.91
CA THR A 25 -4.20 5.61 -11.79
C THR A 25 -4.88 4.75 -10.75
N ILE A 26 -4.72 3.43 -10.85
CA ILE A 26 -5.13 2.47 -9.82
C ILE A 26 -3.90 2.02 -9.05
N TYR A 27 -3.97 2.06 -7.73
CA TYR A 27 -2.89 1.71 -6.83
C TYR A 27 -3.33 0.63 -5.83
N LEU A 28 -2.45 -0.34 -5.59
CA LEU A 28 -2.48 -1.13 -4.37
C LEU A 28 -1.45 -0.56 -3.40
N LEU A 29 -1.90 0.02 -2.32
CA LEU A 29 -1.06 0.56 -1.26
C LEU A 29 -0.88 -0.47 -0.14
N THR A 30 0.32 -0.55 0.42
CA THR A 30 0.63 -1.33 1.62
C THR A 30 1.31 -0.42 2.63
N MET A 31 0.75 -0.31 3.82
CA MET A 31 1.31 0.47 4.92
C MET A 31 1.49 -0.43 6.13
N ASN A 32 2.73 -0.54 6.61
CA ASN A 32 3.03 -1.27 7.84
C ASN A 32 2.82 -0.35 9.05
N THR A 33 2.39 -0.93 10.16
CA THR A 33 2.48 -0.26 11.46
C THR A 33 3.94 0.04 11.79
N GLU A 34 4.17 1.00 12.67
CA GLU A 34 5.51 1.28 13.18
C GLU A 34 6.09 0.01 13.78
N ASP A 35 7.34 -0.29 13.45
CA ASP A 35 8.07 -1.52 13.85
C ASP A 35 7.32 -2.84 13.57
N ARG A 36 6.30 -2.81 12.70
CA ARG A 36 5.40 -3.94 12.40
C ARG A 36 4.70 -4.52 13.62
N GLU A 37 4.46 -3.72 14.62
CA GLU A 37 3.70 -4.15 15.79
C GLU A 37 2.24 -4.48 15.44
N PRO A 38 1.67 -5.54 16.03
CA PRO A 38 0.30 -5.97 15.73
C PRO A 38 -0.75 -5.12 16.47
N LEU A 39 -0.73 -3.80 16.26
CA LEU A 39 -1.59 -2.82 16.93
C LEU A 39 -3.05 -2.84 16.48
N LEU A 40 -3.30 -3.29 15.23
CA LEU A 40 -4.58 -3.07 14.58
C LEU A 40 -5.59 -4.20 14.82
N GLY A 41 -5.17 -5.27 15.48
CA GLY A 41 -6.03 -6.41 15.79
C GLY A 41 -5.27 -7.72 15.84
N GLU A 42 -6.00 -8.81 15.81
CA GLU A 42 -5.45 -10.16 15.84
C GLU A 42 -6.08 -11.04 14.74
N LEU A 43 -5.35 -12.05 14.32
CA LEU A 43 -5.84 -13.08 13.42
C LEU A 43 -6.32 -14.26 14.22
N VAL A 44 -7.63 -14.43 14.30
CA VAL A 44 -8.30 -15.56 14.93
C VAL A 44 -8.80 -16.48 13.82
N GLU A 45 -8.26 -17.68 13.75
CA GLU A 45 -8.49 -18.62 12.64
C GLU A 45 -8.12 -17.98 11.28
N GLU A 46 -9.11 -17.69 10.44
CA GLU A 46 -8.94 -17.05 9.14
C GLU A 46 -9.56 -15.63 9.09
N ARG A 47 -9.89 -15.05 10.23
CA ARG A 47 -10.58 -13.75 10.35
C ARG A 47 -9.76 -12.77 11.17
N ILE A 48 -9.90 -11.49 10.85
CA ILE A 48 -9.29 -10.43 11.63
C ILE A 48 -10.32 -9.89 12.63
N VAL A 49 -9.96 -9.93 13.90
CA VAL A 49 -10.65 -9.23 14.98
C VAL A 49 -9.93 -7.91 15.19
N LEU A 50 -10.58 -6.81 14.84
CA LEU A 50 -9.97 -5.48 14.92
C LEU A 50 -9.90 -5.00 16.37
N SER A 51 -8.76 -4.42 16.75
CA SER A 51 -8.59 -3.64 17.97
C SER A 51 -9.36 -2.31 17.89
N ALA A 52 -9.37 -1.52 18.94
CA ALA A 52 -9.87 -0.16 18.91
C ALA A 52 -9.15 0.68 17.85
N TYR A 53 -7.83 0.57 17.74
CA TYR A 53 -7.03 1.22 16.71
C TYR A 53 -7.38 0.73 15.31
N GLY A 54 -7.53 -0.58 15.12
CA GLY A 54 -7.92 -1.17 13.84
C GLY A 54 -9.28 -0.66 13.36
N LYS A 55 -10.23 -0.46 14.27
CA LYS A 55 -11.55 0.15 13.93
C LYS A 55 -11.39 1.59 13.46
N VAL A 56 -10.61 2.41 14.18
CA VAL A 56 -10.30 3.79 13.77
C VAL A 56 -9.65 3.81 12.39
N VAL A 57 -8.64 2.98 12.16
CA VAL A 57 -7.95 2.88 10.85
C VAL A 57 -8.93 2.48 9.74
N SER A 58 -9.81 1.52 9.99
CA SER A 58 -10.83 1.08 9.02
C SER A 58 -11.80 2.21 8.66
N GLU A 59 -12.20 3.02 9.63
CA GLU A 59 -13.05 4.19 9.40
C GLU A 59 -12.30 5.27 8.61
N GLU A 60 -11.05 5.56 8.97
CA GLU A 60 -10.26 6.58 8.28
C GLU A 60 -9.98 6.21 6.82
N ILE A 61 -9.76 4.93 6.50
CA ILE A 61 -9.65 4.50 5.09
C ILE A 61 -10.89 4.89 4.30
N LYS A 62 -12.08 4.67 4.85
CA LYS A 62 -13.36 5.04 4.20
C LYS A 62 -13.52 6.55 4.04
N ARG A 63 -12.89 7.34 4.92
CA ARG A 63 -12.94 8.80 4.91
C ARG A 63 -11.96 9.45 3.93
N ILE A 64 -10.97 8.73 3.40
CA ILE A 64 -9.99 9.31 2.46
C ILE A 64 -10.66 10.10 1.32
N PRO A 65 -11.73 9.63 0.65
CA PRO A 65 -12.39 10.39 -0.40
C PRO A 65 -13.05 11.69 0.07
N THR A 66 -13.29 11.85 1.36
CA THR A 66 -13.92 13.06 1.95
C THR A 66 -12.91 14.10 2.42
N TYR A 67 -11.61 13.81 2.33
CA TYR A 67 -10.58 14.80 2.65
C TYR A 67 -10.63 15.94 1.64
N LYS A 68 -10.15 17.11 2.07
CA LYS A 68 -10.07 18.27 1.18
C LYS A 68 -9.36 17.88 -0.12
N ASP A 69 -9.98 18.19 -1.24
CA ASP A 69 -9.47 17.96 -2.60
C ASP A 69 -9.23 16.46 -2.97
N ALA A 70 -9.77 15.52 -2.18
CA ALA A 70 -9.60 14.07 -2.40
C ALA A 70 -10.79 13.40 -3.10
N SER A 71 -11.79 14.14 -3.56
CA SER A 71 -13.01 13.60 -4.17
C SER A 71 -12.76 12.74 -5.43
N ALA A 72 -11.59 12.88 -6.05
CA ALA A 72 -11.17 12.05 -7.15
C ALA A 72 -10.57 10.69 -6.72
N ILE A 73 -10.44 10.42 -5.43
CA ILE A 73 -9.96 9.15 -4.89
C ILE A 73 -11.17 8.27 -4.58
N GLN A 74 -11.17 7.06 -5.10
CA GLN A 74 -12.17 6.03 -4.85
C GLN A 74 -11.51 4.81 -4.20
N ILE A 75 -12.03 4.36 -3.06
CA ILE A 75 -11.58 3.12 -2.43
C ILE A 75 -12.36 1.95 -3.00
N TYR A 76 -11.67 1.02 -3.65
CA TYR A 76 -12.28 -0.19 -4.17
C TYR A 76 -12.40 -1.28 -3.12
N ARG A 77 -11.28 -1.55 -2.46
CA ARG A 77 -11.21 -2.58 -1.43
C ARG A 77 -10.06 -2.29 -0.49
N TYR A 78 -10.20 -2.71 0.74
CA TYR A 78 -9.10 -2.64 1.71
C TYR A 78 -9.20 -3.78 2.71
N ILE A 79 -8.12 -4.01 3.42
CA ILE A 79 -8.09 -4.87 4.59
C ILE A 79 -7.15 -4.28 5.64
N VAL A 80 -7.57 -4.40 6.90
CA VAL A 80 -6.76 -4.06 8.07
C VAL A 80 -6.27 -5.38 8.65
N MET A 81 -4.97 -5.64 8.52
CA MET A 81 -4.27 -6.78 9.11
C MET A 81 -3.69 -6.36 10.46
N PRO A 82 -3.29 -7.28 11.34
CA PRO A 82 -2.78 -6.92 12.66
C PRO A 82 -1.66 -5.87 12.65
N ASN A 83 -0.74 -5.93 11.70
CA ASN A 83 0.46 -5.10 11.64
C ASN A 83 0.66 -4.36 10.30
N HIS A 84 -0.34 -4.34 9.44
CA HIS A 84 -0.31 -3.60 8.18
C HIS A 84 -1.71 -3.45 7.59
N ILE A 85 -1.83 -2.59 6.59
CA ILE A 85 -3.05 -2.47 5.80
C ILE A 85 -2.73 -2.61 4.31
N HIS A 86 -3.71 -3.13 3.56
CA HIS A 86 -3.73 -3.02 2.11
C HIS A 86 -4.93 -2.18 1.70
N VAL A 87 -4.70 -1.23 0.80
CA VAL A 87 -5.77 -0.37 0.25
C VAL A 87 -5.65 -0.36 -1.26
N LEU A 88 -6.68 -0.86 -1.94
CA LEU A 88 -6.84 -0.80 -3.38
C LEU A 88 -7.70 0.41 -3.70
N LEU A 89 -7.11 1.40 -4.34
CA LEU A 89 -7.77 2.65 -4.66
C LEU A 89 -7.54 3.08 -6.10
N ARG A 90 -8.46 3.92 -6.59
CA ARG A 90 -8.38 4.56 -7.90
C ARG A 90 -8.37 6.07 -7.72
N VAL A 91 -7.47 6.72 -8.40
CA VAL A 91 -7.53 8.14 -8.72
C VAL A 91 -8.18 8.25 -10.10
N HIS A 92 -9.39 8.81 -10.20
CA HIS A 92 -10.14 8.84 -11.47
C HIS A 92 -10.03 10.18 -12.22
N LYS A 93 -9.55 11.23 -11.55
CA LYS A 93 -9.24 12.55 -12.14
C LYS A 93 -7.93 13.04 -11.54
N LYS A 94 -7.26 13.97 -12.22
CA LYS A 94 -6.04 14.59 -11.72
C LYS A 94 -6.30 15.23 -10.35
N LEU A 95 -5.44 14.91 -9.39
CA LEU A 95 -5.47 15.46 -8.04
C LEU A 95 -4.70 16.80 -8.00
N PRO A 96 -5.10 17.77 -7.17
CA PRO A 96 -4.32 18.98 -6.92
C PRO A 96 -2.94 18.71 -6.30
N HIS A 97 -2.80 17.63 -5.54
CA HIS A 97 -1.55 17.21 -4.90
C HIS A 97 -1.24 15.75 -5.25
N PRO A 98 0.04 15.33 -5.23
CA PRO A 98 0.41 13.92 -5.38
C PRO A 98 -0.27 13.03 -4.33
N LEU A 99 -0.57 11.77 -4.66
CA LEU A 99 -1.24 10.81 -3.77
C LEU A 99 -0.59 10.73 -2.38
N GLY A 100 0.73 10.85 -2.29
CA GLY A 100 1.48 10.85 -1.02
C GLY A 100 1.04 11.92 -0.02
N TYR A 101 0.54 13.06 -0.49
CA TYR A 101 -0.03 14.12 0.36
C TYR A 101 -1.25 13.59 1.14
N TYR A 102 -2.19 12.94 0.45
CA TYR A 102 -3.40 12.38 1.07
C TYR A 102 -3.09 11.20 1.99
N ILE A 103 -2.07 10.39 1.64
CA ILE A 103 -1.62 9.30 2.52
C ILE A 103 -0.96 9.84 3.79
N SER A 104 -0.20 10.93 3.70
CA SER A 104 0.35 11.58 4.88
C SER A 104 -0.74 12.15 5.79
N TRP A 105 -1.79 12.73 5.19
CA TRP A 105 -2.96 13.21 5.93
C TRP A 105 -3.71 12.05 6.60
N PHE A 106 -3.93 10.95 5.88
CA PHE A 106 -4.52 9.73 6.45
C PHE A 106 -3.74 9.22 7.66
N LYS A 107 -2.41 9.12 7.57
CA LYS A 107 -1.58 8.69 8.70
C LYS A 107 -1.69 9.64 9.89
N LEU A 108 -1.75 10.94 9.63
CA LEU A 108 -1.94 11.95 10.67
C LEU A 108 -3.29 11.76 11.38
N GLN A 109 -4.39 11.60 10.63
CA GLN A 109 -5.72 11.38 11.20
C GLN A 109 -5.79 10.10 12.02
N CYS A 110 -5.17 9.01 11.55
CA CYS A 110 -5.06 7.78 12.33
C CYS A 110 -4.32 8.01 13.65
N MET A 111 -3.18 8.70 13.61
CA MET A 111 -2.41 9.01 14.81
C MET A 111 -3.22 9.85 15.80
N GLU A 112 -3.88 10.91 15.34
CA GLU A 112 -4.70 11.80 16.18
C GLU A 112 -5.84 11.02 16.86
N ARG A 113 -6.62 10.28 16.09
CA ARG A 113 -7.77 9.54 16.60
C ARG A 113 -7.38 8.36 17.51
N CYS A 114 -6.26 7.68 17.20
CA CYS A 114 -5.77 6.61 18.08
C CYS A 114 -5.21 7.19 19.38
N SER A 115 -4.52 8.33 19.34
CA SER A 115 -4.03 9.00 20.57
C SER A 115 -5.17 9.42 21.49
N ALA A 116 -6.33 9.78 20.94
CA ALA A 116 -7.51 10.08 21.75
C ALA A 116 -8.03 8.84 22.54
N ILE A 117 -7.85 7.63 22.00
CA ILE A 117 -8.17 6.38 22.71
C ILE A 117 -7.24 6.20 23.92
N ASP A 118 -5.98 6.63 23.80
CA ASP A 118 -4.99 6.56 24.87
C ASP A 118 -5.17 7.68 25.91
N GLY A 119 -6.21 8.50 25.79
CA GLY A 119 -6.47 9.63 26.67
C GLY A 119 -5.59 10.86 26.42
N ILE A 120 -4.89 10.90 25.29
CA ILE A 120 -4.12 12.07 24.86
C ILE A 120 -5.09 13.01 24.12
N PRO A 121 -5.32 14.25 24.61
CA PRO A 121 -6.30 15.15 24.04
C PRO A 121 -6.04 15.46 22.56
N LEU A 122 -7.12 15.50 21.78
CA LEU A 122 -7.10 16.11 20.46
C LEU A 122 -7.02 17.61 20.66
N GLU A 123 -6.02 18.25 20.09
CA GLU A 123 -5.92 19.71 20.19
C GLU A 123 -6.81 20.40 19.19
N ASP A 124 -7.67 21.28 19.67
CA ASP A 124 -8.36 22.28 18.87
C ASP A 124 -7.34 23.33 18.39
N GLY A 125 -6.93 23.20 17.13
CA GLY A 125 -6.48 24.31 16.29
C GLY A 125 -5.22 25.11 16.65
N GLY A 126 -4.48 24.77 17.70
CA GLY A 126 -3.36 25.60 18.15
C GLY A 126 -2.03 24.85 18.36
N ASN A 127 -1.05 25.20 17.56
CA ASN A 127 0.38 24.94 17.74
C ASN A 127 0.84 23.49 17.97
N THR A 128 0.67 22.67 16.95
CA THR A 128 0.92 21.22 16.87
C THR A 128 2.37 20.76 17.12
N ARG A 129 3.33 21.64 17.42
CA ARG A 129 4.73 21.24 17.58
C ARG A 129 5.07 20.66 18.95
N LEU A 130 4.42 21.10 20.01
CA LEU A 130 4.76 20.65 21.38
C LEU A 130 4.22 19.26 21.72
N ASN A 131 3.10 18.85 21.14
CA ASN A 131 2.44 17.57 21.49
C ASN A 131 2.73 16.42 20.52
N ARG A 132 3.44 16.65 19.41
CA ARG A 132 3.88 15.57 18.50
C ARG A 132 4.79 14.55 19.17
N THR A 133 5.54 14.92 20.17
CA THR A 133 6.45 14.03 20.91
C THR A 133 5.72 13.05 21.84
N GLN A 134 4.46 13.32 22.19
CA GLN A 134 3.64 12.45 23.03
C GLN A 134 2.76 11.48 22.22
N LYS A 135 2.51 11.79 20.94
CA LYS A 135 1.66 10.98 20.08
C LYS A 135 2.47 9.90 19.37
N ARG A 136 2.06 8.66 19.56
CA ARG A 136 2.72 7.52 18.92
C ARG A 136 2.27 7.39 17.48
N PRO A 137 3.17 7.33 16.48
CA PRO A 137 2.81 7.04 15.11
C PRO A 137 2.24 5.61 15.02
N ILE A 138 1.12 5.47 14.31
CA ILE A 138 0.50 4.15 14.07
C ILE A 138 1.21 3.45 12.92
N PHE A 139 1.57 4.20 11.88
CA PHE A 139 2.22 3.68 10.68
C PHE A 139 3.65 4.18 10.57
N GLY A 140 4.51 3.31 10.06
CA GLY A 140 5.86 3.67 9.68
C GLY A 140 5.88 4.82 8.67
N LYS A 141 7.03 5.49 8.57
CA LYS A 141 7.22 6.65 7.69
C LYS A 141 6.87 6.31 6.24
N GLU A 142 7.29 5.15 5.75
CA GLU A 142 7.18 4.72 4.37
C GLU A 142 5.89 3.95 4.10
N TYR A 143 5.51 3.88 2.82
CA TYR A 143 4.50 2.97 2.33
C TYR A 143 4.93 2.43 0.96
N HIS A 144 4.45 1.24 0.62
CA HIS A 144 4.68 0.64 -0.68
C HIS A 144 3.44 0.84 -1.56
N ASP A 145 3.68 1.18 -2.82
CA ASP A 145 2.64 1.27 -3.83
C ASP A 145 2.95 0.34 -5.01
N ARG A 146 1.91 -0.24 -5.55
CA ARG A 146 1.93 -0.96 -6.83
C ARG A 146 0.94 -0.29 -7.76
N ILE A 147 1.42 0.14 -8.91
CA ILE A 147 0.60 0.69 -9.98
C ILE A 147 0.01 -0.48 -10.76
N LEU A 148 -1.31 -0.48 -10.97
CA LEU A 148 -1.99 -1.46 -11.79
C LEU A 148 -2.05 -0.96 -13.23
N MET A 149 -1.42 -1.71 -14.13
CA MET A 149 -1.23 -1.30 -15.54
C MET A 149 -1.92 -2.23 -16.54
N HIS A 150 -2.23 -3.48 -16.14
CA HIS A 150 -2.76 -4.46 -17.07
C HIS A 150 -4.19 -4.85 -16.73
N GLN A 151 -4.95 -5.20 -17.78
CA GLN A 151 -6.31 -5.72 -17.63
C GLN A 151 -6.33 -6.95 -16.71
N GLY A 152 -7.36 -7.05 -15.87
CA GLY A 152 -7.49 -8.16 -14.91
C GLY A 152 -6.73 -7.98 -13.60
N GLN A 153 -5.71 -7.11 -13.53
CA GLN A 153 -4.96 -6.90 -12.29
C GLN A 153 -5.86 -6.38 -11.14
N LEU A 154 -6.85 -5.56 -11.44
CA LEU A 154 -7.74 -5.01 -10.45
C LEU A 154 -8.53 -6.11 -9.72
N ALA A 155 -9.19 -7.01 -10.48
CA ALA A 155 -9.95 -8.12 -9.92
C ALA A 155 -9.04 -9.07 -9.13
N HIS A 156 -7.82 -9.30 -9.64
CA HIS A 156 -6.82 -10.12 -8.99
C HIS A 156 -6.38 -9.52 -7.64
N MET A 157 -6.07 -8.23 -7.61
CA MET A 157 -5.68 -7.55 -6.37
C MET A 157 -6.84 -7.46 -5.37
N ALA A 158 -8.07 -7.30 -5.85
CA ALA A 158 -9.25 -7.33 -5.00
C ALA A 158 -9.41 -8.69 -4.29
N ARG A 159 -9.24 -9.80 -5.03
CA ARG A 159 -9.22 -11.16 -4.45
C ARG A 159 -8.04 -11.35 -3.49
N TYR A 160 -6.85 -10.90 -3.86
CA TYR A 160 -5.68 -10.95 -2.99
C TYR A 160 -5.95 -10.31 -1.63
N ILE A 161 -6.56 -9.12 -1.61
CA ILE A 161 -6.91 -8.42 -0.36
C ILE A 161 -7.91 -9.25 0.44
N GLN A 162 -8.94 -9.79 -0.20
CA GLN A 162 -9.97 -10.58 0.46
C GLN A 162 -9.42 -11.86 1.10
N ASP A 163 -8.51 -12.55 0.42
CA ASP A 163 -7.94 -13.82 0.86
C ASP A 163 -6.74 -13.65 1.81
N ASN A 164 -6.32 -12.42 2.08
CA ASN A 164 -5.11 -12.16 2.87
C ASN A 164 -5.13 -12.80 4.26
N PRO A 165 -6.21 -12.72 5.07
CA PRO A 165 -6.26 -13.36 6.38
C PRO A 165 -6.08 -14.87 6.30
N ARG A 166 -6.82 -15.53 5.40
CA ARG A 166 -6.71 -16.96 5.16
C ARG A 166 -5.29 -17.37 4.78
N ARG A 167 -4.64 -16.61 3.88
CA ARG A 167 -3.25 -16.86 3.46
C ARG A 167 -2.27 -16.76 4.61
N VAL A 168 -2.45 -15.77 5.50
CA VAL A 168 -1.60 -15.62 6.69
C VAL A 168 -1.86 -16.76 7.67
N ALA A 169 -3.11 -17.17 7.89
CA ALA A 169 -3.46 -18.33 8.71
C ALA A 169 -2.82 -19.60 8.16
N MET A 170 -2.95 -19.86 6.87
CA MET A 170 -2.32 -21.02 6.20
C MET A 170 -0.79 -20.98 6.32
N LYS A 171 -0.17 -19.81 6.14
CA LYS A 171 1.28 -19.66 6.28
C LYS A 171 1.76 -19.94 7.70
N ARG A 172 0.97 -19.62 8.71
CA ARG A 172 1.27 -19.94 10.11
C ARG A 172 1.13 -21.43 10.39
N ALA A 173 0.04 -22.04 9.91
CA ALA A 173 -0.25 -23.47 10.12
C ALA A 173 0.67 -24.39 9.29
N ARG A 174 1.03 -23.99 8.07
CA ARG A 174 1.81 -24.79 7.11
C ARG A 174 2.91 -23.95 6.46
N PRO A 175 3.93 -23.54 7.22
CA PRO A 175 5.04 -22.72 6.68
C PRO A 175 5.84 -23.44 5.60
N ASP A 176 5.82 -24.78 5.58
CA ASP A 176 6.44 -25.62 4.57
C ASP A 176 5.90 -25.35 3.15
N LEU A 177 4.59 -25.06 3.03
CA LEU A 177 3.95 -24.76 1.75
C LEU A 177 4.35 -23.37 1.18
N PHE A 178 4.93 -22.52 2.00
CA PHE A 178 5.29 -21.14 1.67
C PHE A 178 6.81 -20.90 1.63
N ARG A 179 7.62 -21.97 1.74
CA ARG A 179 9.08 -21.85 1.58
C ARG A 179 9.40 -21.60 0.10
N ILE A 180 10.16 -20.55 -0.16
CA ILE A 180 10.76 -20.31 -1.46
C ILE A 180 11.78 -21.42 -1.69
N ARG A 181 11.65 -22.22 -2.76
CA ARG A 181 12.69 -23.15 -3.16
C ARG A 181 13.88 -22.34 -3.69
N GLN A 182 14.94 -22.26 -2.92
CA GLN A 182 16.15 -21.47 -3.22
C GLN A 182 16.93 -21.91 -4.47
N ASN A 183 16.56 -23.01 -5.12
CA ASN A 183 17.34 -23.65 -6.17
C ASN A 183 16.83 -23.46 -7.59
N ILE A 184 15.91 -22.54 -7.84
CA ILE A 184 15.48 -22.24 -9.23
C ILE A 184 16.27 -21.04 -9.71
N ARG A 185 17.45 -21.32 -10.30
CA ARG A 185 18.21 -20.38 -11.15
C ARG A 185 17.51 -20.19 -12.50
N PHE A 186 16.35 -19.60 -12.50
CA PHE A 186 15.78 -19.06 -13.73
C PHE A 186 15.50 -17.59 -13.50
N GLY A 187 15.78 -16.74 -14.48
CA GLY A 187 15.56 -15.31 -14.46
C GLY A 187 14.10 -14.89 -14.30
N HIS A 188 13.30 -15.76 -13.72
CA HIS A 188 11.93 -15.54 -13.28
C HIS A 188 11.84 -16.07 -11.85
N MET A 189 11.66 -15.19 -10.88
CA MET A 189 11.23 -15.63 -9.56
C MET A 189 9.77 -16.08 -9.67
N SER A 190 9.55 -17.28 -10.09
CA SER A 190 8.33 -17.97 -9.76
C SER A 190 8.41 -18.29 -8.27
N CYS A 191 7.78 -17.50 -7.43
CA CYS A 191 7.47 -17.93 -6.08
C CYS A 191 6.45 -19.05 -6.19
N VAL A 192 6.92 -20.25 -6.49
CA VAL A 192 6.13 -21.47 -6.45
C VAL A 192 6.11 -21.94 -4.99
N ALA A 193 5.42 -21.19 -4.15
CA ALA A 193 4.80 -21.80 -3.02
C ALA A 193 3.42 -22.30 -3.53
N MET A 194 3.14 -23.57 -3.42
CA MET A 194 1.77 -24.07 -3.61
C MET A 194 0.86 -23.22 -2.70
N GLY A 195 -0.08 -22.49 -3.28
CA GLY A 195 -0.89 -21.49 -2.58
C GLY A 195 -0.55 -20.02 -2.89
N ASN A 196 0.62 -19.73 -3.47
CA ASN A 196 0.97 -18.41 -4.00
C ASN A 196 0.86 -18.35 -5.53
N ILE A 197 -0.16 -18.93 -6.10
CA ILE A 197 -0.51 -18.82 -7.52
C ILE A 197 -0.51 -17.36 -7.99
N PHE A 198 -0.69 -16.44 -7.07
CA PHE A 198 -0.80 -15.01 -7.30
C PHE A 198 0.51 -14.30 -7.64
N LEU A 199 1.67 -14.89 -7.39
CA LEU A 199 2.96 -14.27 -7.74
C LEU A 199 3.56 -14.84 -9.03
N ALA A 200 3.03 -16.00 -9.49
CA ALA A 200 3.55 -16.65 -10.69
C ALA A 200 3.18 -15.92 -12.00
N GLU A 201 2.15 -15.08 -11.98
CA GLU A 201 1.65 -14.38 -13.17
C GLU A 201 2.28 -13.01 -13.42
N TYR A 202 3.16 -12.53 -12.53
CA TYR A 202 3.87 -11.28 -12.76
C TYR A 202 5.28 -11.56 -13.28
N PRO A 203 5.51 -11.42 -14.59
CA PRO A 203 6.85 -11.54 -15.13
C PRO A 203 7.73 -10.43 -14.54
N GLN A 204 8.92 -10.81 -14.08
CA GLN A 204 9.95 -9.92 -13.50
C GLN A 204 10.43 -8.83 -14.46
N ARG A 205 9.94 -8.77 -15.67
CA ARG A 205 10.22 -7.68 -16.62
C ARG A 205 10.06 -6.31 -15.98
N GLU A 206 9.07 -6.14 -15.05
CA GLU A 206 8.86 -4.86 -14.39
C GLU A 206 9.94 -4.53 -13.34
N VAL A 207 10.46 -5.51 -12.63
CA VAL A 207 11.53 -5.30 -11.64
C VAL A 207 12.84 -4.99 -12.34
N LEU A 208 13.15 -5.67 -13.46
CA LEU A 208 14.33 -5.40 -14.27
C LEU A 208 14.24 -4.06 -15.00
N GLN A 209 13.05 -3.61 -15.39
CA GLN A 209 12.85 -2.30 -16.01
C GLN A 209 13.01 -1.14 -15.03
N CYS A 210 12.79 -1.35 -13.72
CA CYS A 210 13.06 -0.33 -12.71
C CYS A 210 14.56 -0.03 -12.52
N SER A 211 15.45 -0.89 -12.99
CA SER A 211 16.91 -0.72 -12.82
C SER A 211 17.55 0.15 -13.90
N ARG A 212 16.88 0.38 -15.03
CA ARG A 212 17.35 1.26 -16.11
C ARG A 212 16.50 2.53 -16.21
N ARG A 213 17.13 3.60 -16.69
CA ARG A 213 16.42 4.83 -17.00
C ARG A 213 15.49 4.59 -18.19
N LEU A 214 14.19 4.81 -18.02
CA LEU A 214 13.22 4.70 -19.09
C LEU A 214 13.41 5.84 -20.10
N THR A 215 13.18 5.55 -21.39
CA THR A 215 13.07 6.56 -22.43
C THR A 215 11.76 7.34 -22.29
N GLN A 216 11.69 8.53 -22.89
CA GLN A 216 10.46 9.33 -22.86
C GLN A 216 9.26 8.57 -23.46
N THR A 217 9.48 7.86 -24.58
CA THR A 217 8.44 7.04 -25.23
C THR A 217 7.90 5.93 -24.30
N GLU A 218 8.78 5.26 -23.54
CA GLU A 218 8.36 4.26 -22.59
C GLU A 218 7.59 4.86 -21.39
N ILE A 219 7.95 6.06 -20.98
CA ILE A 219 7.22 6.81 -19.94
C ILE A 219 5.82 7.16 -20.43
N ASP A 220 5.71 7.67 -21.65
CA ASP A 220 4.43 8.07 -22.24
C ASP A 220 3.51 6.86 -22.44
N ALA A 221 4.03 5.76 -22.98
CA ALA A 221 3.27 4.51 -23.10
C ALA A 221 2.75 3.99 -21.76
N LYS A 222 3.58 4.04 -20.70
CA LYS A 222 3.14 3.65 -19.33
C LYS A 222 2.08 4.58 -18.76
N ARG A 223 2.17 5.87 -19.07
CA ARG A 223 1.15 6.85 -18.65
C ARG A 223 -0.19 6.59 -19.32
N GLU A 224 -0.19 6.36 -20.64
CA GLU A 224 -1.40 6.03 -21.40
C GLU A 224 -2.07 4.77 -20.84
N GLU A 225 -1.31 3.71 -20.58
CA GLU A 225 -1.82 2.48 -19.99
C GLU A 225 -2.44 2.74 -18.61
N CYS A 226 -1.80 3.52 -17.74
CA CYS A 226 -2.36 3.91 -16.46
C CYS A 226 -3.69 4.68 -16.61
N LEU A 227 -3.77 5.61 -17.54
CA LEU A 227 -5.00 6.38 -17.82
C LEU A 227 -6.12 5.48 -18.33
N TYR A 228 -5.81 4.56 -19.24
CA TYR A 228 -6.77 3.58 -19.76
C TYR A 228 -7.31 2.70 -18.64
N GLN A 229 -6.46 2.12 -17.80
CA GLN A 229 -6.87 1.28 -16.67
C GLN A 229 -7.66 2.07 -15.64
N ALA A 230 -7.28 3.33 -15.38
CA ALA A 230 -8.02 4.19 -14.48
C ALA A 230 -9.42 4.53 -15.01
N ALA A 231 -9.59 4.65 -16.32
CA ALA A 231 -10.90 4.91 -16.94
C ALA A 231 -11.80 3.67 -16.97
N ASN A 232 -11.23 2.50 -17.31
CA ASN A 232 -11.98 1.30 -17.66
C ASN A 232 -11.89 0.17 -16.62
N GLY A 233 -11.09 0.35 -15.55
CA GLY A 233 -10.97 -0.65 -14.50
C GLY A 233 -12.28 -0.83 -13.72
N VAL A 234 -12.88 -2.02 -13.82
CA VAL A 234 -14.13 -2.39 -13.12
C VAL A 234 -13.85 -3.58 -12.20
N VAL A 235 -14.32 -3.47 -10.95
CA VAL A 235 -14.33 -4.62 -10.01
C VAL A 235 -15.69 -5.28 -10.12
N TYR A 236 -15.74 -6.52 -10.59
CA TYR A 236 -16.90 -7.39 -10.56
C TYR A 236 -16.92 -8.22 -9.27
#